data_2bee18d0d995eff1649f4b9eb24dc4db
#
_entry.id   2bee18d0d995eff1649f4b9eb24dc4db
#
_cell.length_a   1.000
_cell.length_b   1.000
_cell.length_c   1.000
_cell.angle_alpha   90.00
_cell.angle_beta   90.00
_cell.angle_gamma   90.00
#
_symmetry.space_group_name_H-M   'P 1'
#
loop_
_entity.id
_entity.type
_entity.pdbx_description
1 polymer ?
#
loop_
_entity_poly.entity_id
_entity_poly.type
_entity_poly.pdbx_seq_one_letter_code
_entity_poly.pdbx_strand_id
1 'polypeptide(L)'
;MTTKFMHFRNFVQGSGTIAALPHGGATVAYVEGDTGISYGVAYCHDNDRYDRKKGRLIAEGRMFNERTSKAAPLPVESFRKEMEIIMAGSGFYRRT
;
A
#
# COMPACT_ATOMS: atom_id res chain seq x y z
N MET A 1 -8.72 -5.08 16.91
CA MET A 1 -8.04 -5.53 15.68
C MET A 1 -6.86 -4.63 15.37
N THR A 2 -5.78 -5.20 14.91
CA THR A 2 -4.57 -4.43 14.63
C THR A 2 -4.53 -4.02 13.16
N THR A 3 -4.37 -2.73 12.90
CA THR A 3 -4.16 -2.23 11.53
C THR A 3 -2.76 -2.61 11.07
N LYS A 4 -2.67 -3.20 9.90
CA LYS A 4 -1.41 -3.54 9.25
C LYS A 4 -1.22 -2.69 8.00
N PHE A 5 0.02 -2.54 7.59
CA PHE A 5 0.37 -1.66 6.47
C PHE A 5 1.27 -2.36 5.47
N MET A 6 1.06 -2.01 4.20
CA MET A 6 1.97 -2.38 3.11
C MET A 6 2.43 -1.09 2.45
N HIS A 7 3.74 -0.95 2.25
CA HIS A 7 4.32 0.22 1.60
C HIS A 7 4.91 -0.16 0.25
N PHE A 8 4.57 0.59 -0.78
CA PHE A 8 5.00 0.35 -2.15
C PHE A 8 5.74 1.58 -2.67
N ARG A 9 6.84 1.37 -3.33
CA ARG A 9 7.72 2.42 -3.83
C ARG A 9 8.09 2.17 -5.28
N ASN A 10 8.48 3.23 -5.97
CA ASN A 10 9.18 3.12 -7.24
C ASN A 10 10.65 2.81 -6.97
N PHE A 11 11.23 1.94 -7.77
CA PHE A 11 12.64 1.58 -7.68
C PHE A 11 13.34 1.85 -9.01
N VAL A 12 14.59 2.27 -8.91
CA VAL A 12 15.49 2.38 -10.06
C VAL A 12 16.61 1.38 -9.90
N GLN A 13 16.93 0.68 -10.97
CA GLN A 13 18.06 -0.25 -10.99
C GLN A 13 19.24 0.43 -11.66
N GLY A 14 20.32 0.64 -10.90
CA GLY A 14 21.61 1.07 -11.41
C GLY A 14 22.56 -0.10 -11.52
N SER A 15 23.85 0.18 -11.77
CA SER A 15 24.90 -0.85 -11.87
C SER A 15 25.02 -1.63 -10.56
N GLY A 16 24.38 -2.80 -10.51
CA GLY A 16 24.47 -3.71 -9.37
C GLY A 16 23.69 -3.30 -8.14
N THR A 17 22.86 -2.23 -8.19
CA THR A 17 22.06 -1.79 -7.06
C THR A 17 20.63 -1.49 -7.46
N ILE A 18 19.71 -1.69 -6.49
CA ILE A 18 18.31 -1.30 -6.61
C ILE A 18 18.04 -0.31 -5.50
N ALA A 19 17.57 0.89 -5.84
CA ALA A 19 17.28 1.94 -4.86
C ALA A 19 15.85 2.46 -5.04
N ALA A 20 15.20 2.74 -3.92
CA ALA A 20 13.89 3.36 -3.96
C ALA A 20 14.01 4.82 -4.39
N LEU A 21 13.14 5.25 -5.31
CA LEU A 21 13.03 6.65 -5.65
C LEU A 21 12.44 7.42 -4.47
N PRO A 22 12.89 8.66 -4.23
CA PRO A 22 12.40 9.43 -3.07
C PRO A 22 10.97 9.95 -3.23
N HIS A 23 10.42 9.90 -4.44
CA HIS A 23 9.11 10.45 -4.77
C HIS A 23 8.17 9.35 -5.25
N GLY A 24 6.87 9.57 -5.04
CA GLY A 24 5.85 8.63 -5.46
C GLY A 24 5.76 7.42 -4.55
N GLY A 25 4.75 6.60 -4.78
CA GLY A 25 4.51 5.38 -4.02
C GLY A 25 3.08 5.25 -3.55
N ALA A 26 2.83 4.22 -2.77
CA ALA A 26 1.50 3.98 -2.21
C ALA A 26 1.62 3.27 -0.86
N THR A 27 0.60 3.48 -0.03
CA THR A 27 0.46 2.78 1.26
C THR A 27 -0.91 2.15 1.32
N VAL A 28 -0.98 0.89 1.72
CA VAL A 28 -2.23 0.18 1.97
C VAL A 28 -2.33 -0.09 3.47
N ALA A 29 -3.43 0.36 4.08
CA ALA A 29 -3.77 0.02 5.45
C ALA A 29 -4.89 -1.02 5.41
N TYR A 30 -4.79 -2.07 6.21
CA TYR A 30 -5.84 -3.09 6.23
C TYR A 30 -6.01 -3.72 7.60
N VAL A 31 -7.23 -4.22 7.83
CA VAL A 31 -7.56 -5.03 9.01
C VAL A 31 -8.22 -6.32 8.53
N GLU A 32 -7.90 -7.40 9.21
CA GLU A 32 -8.52 -8.70 8.97
C GLU A 32 -9.70 -8.87 9.93
N GLY A 33 -10.89 -9.07 9.37
CA GLY A 33 -12.08 -9.39 10.14
C GLY A 33 -12.47 -10.86 9.99
N ASP A 34 -13.58 -11.25 10.60
CA ASP A 34 -14.04 -12.64 10.57
C ASP A 34 -14.50 -13.08 9.18
N THR A 35 -15.05 -12.16 8.40
CA THR A 35 -15.66 -12.46 7.11
C THR A 35 -14.92 -11.87 5.92
N GLY A 36 -13.88 -11.10 6.17
CA GLY A 36 -13.13 -10.44 5.10
C GLY A 36 -12.15 -9.42 5.59
N ILE A 37 -11.58 -8.68 4.67
CA ILE A 37 -10.57 -7.66 4.91
C ILE A 37 -11.16 -6.31 4.54
N SER A 38 -10.96 -5.31 5.40
CA SER A 38 -11.25 -3.92 5.09
C SER A 38 -9.94 -3.19 4.86
N TYR A 39 -9.85 -2.38 3.81
CA TYR A 39 -8.60 -1.69 3.52
C TYR A 39 -8.82 -0.31 2.91
N GLY A 40 -7.79 0.52 3.00
CA GLY A 40 -7.73 1.84 2.39
C GLY A 40 -6.36 2.04 1.74
N VAL A 41 -6.33 2.85 0.68
CA VAL A 41 -5.11 3.09 -0.10
C VAL A 41 -4.83 4.57 -0.16
N ALA A 42 -3.58 4.95 0.07
CA ALA A 42 -3.07 6.30 -0.12
C ALA A 42 -1.99 6.27 -1.19
N TYR A 43 -2.14 7.12 -2.20
CA TYR A 43 -1.12 7.28 -3.25
C TYR A 43 -0.34 8.57 -2.98
N CYS A 44 0.99 8.46 -3.02
CA CYS A 44 1.86 9.62 -3.02
C CYS A 44 2.02 10.09 -4.46
N HIS A 45 1.78 11.38 -4.72
CA HIS A 45 1.94 11.95 -6.05
C HIS A 45 3.40 11.85 -6.50
N ASP A 46 3.62 11.68 -7.81
CA ASP A 46 4.97 11.50 -8.37
C ASP A 46 5.91 12.69 -8.08
N ASN A 47 5.36 13.88 -7.87
CA ASN A 47 6.13 15.07 -7.53
C ASN A 47 6.35 15.24 -6.03
N ASP A 48 5.68 14.44 -5.19
CA ASP A 48 5.78 14.54 -3.74
C ASP A 48 6.75 13.52 -3.19
N ARG A 49 7.51 13.94 -2.18
CA ARG A 49 8.39 13.03 -1.47
C ARG A 49 7.58 12.00 -0.70
N TYR A 50 7.98 10.74 -0.79
CA TYR A 50 7.30 9.65 -0.11
C TYR A 50 7.51 9.76 1.42
N ASP A 51 6.39 9.82 2.15
CA ASP A 51 6.39 9.92 3.61
C ASP A 51 5.54 8.78 4.17
N ARG A 52 6.19 7.82 4.83
CA ARG A 52 5.52 6.63 5.38
C ARG A 52 4.49 6.98 6.44
N LYS A 53 4.81 7.93 7.31
CA LYS A 53 3.91 8.36 8.37
C LYS A 53 2.65 8.99 7.81
N LYS A 54 2.79 9.90 6.86
CA LYS A 54 1.68 10.55 6.18
C LYS A 54 0.85 9.53 5.40
N GLY A 55 1.51 8.61 4.71
CA GLY A 55 0.85 7.54 3.96
C GLY A 55 0.00 6.66 4.87
N ARG A 56 0.53 6.26 6.03
CA ARG A 56 -0.22 5.46 6.99
C ARG A 56 -1.46 6.20 7.51
N LEU A 57 -1.32 7.47 7.86
CA LEU A 57 -2.44 8.26 8.36
C LEU A 57 -3.56 8.39 7.33
N ILE A 58 -3.21 8.66 6.08
CA ILE A 58 -4.19 8.81 5.00
C ILE A 58 -4.84 7.46 4.68
N ALA A 59 -4.06 6.40 4.52
CA ALA A 59 -4.57 5.08 4.20
C ALA A 59 -5.49 4.54 5.30
N GLU A 60 -5.11 4.71 6.55
CA GLU A 60 -5.93 4.29 7.69
C GLU A 60 -7.22 5.11 7.77
N GLY A 61 -7.15 6.41 7.54
CA GLY A 61 -8.34 7.25 7.49
C GLY A 61 -9.32 6.81 6.41
N ARG A 62 -8.82 6.43 5.24
CA ARG A 62 -9.64 5.91 4.15
C ARG A 62 -10.23 4.54 4.47
N MET A 63 -9.47 3.70 5.18
CA MET A 63 -9.95 2.38 5.61
C MET A 63 -11.13 2.50 6.57
N PHE A 64 -11.09 3.45 7.50
CA PHE A 64 -12.16 3.65 8.48
C PHE A 64 -13.34 4.47 7.96
N ASN A 65 -13.21 5.12 6.82
CA ASN A 65 -14.29 5.91 6.23
C ASN A 65 -15.14 5.03 5.32
N GLU A 66 -16.42 4.91 5.61
CA GLU A 66 -17.35 4.07 4.86
C GLU A 66 -17.37 4.35 3.36
N ARG A 67 -17.14 5.61 2.96
CA ARG A 67 -17.18 6.03 1.56
C ARG A 67 -15.94 5.61 0.78
N THR A 68 -14.81 5.44 1.47
CA THR A 68 -13.53 5.15 0.83
C THR A 68 -12.96 3.78 1.20
N SER A 69 -13.56 3.12 2.20
CA SER A 69 -13.14 1.79 2.61
C SER A 69 -13.50 0.78 1.53
N LYS A 70 -12.56 -0.12 1.28
CA LYS A 70 -12.72 -1.22 0.33
C LYS A 70 -12.72 -2.54 1.06
N ALA A 71 -13.32 -3.54 0.45
CA ALA A 71 -13.41 -4.88 1.01
C ALA A 71 -12.71 -5.89 0.12
N ALA A 72 -12.11 -6.89 0.73
CA ALA A 72 -11.48 -8.00 0.03
C ALA A 72 -11.77 -9.31 0.76
N PRO A 73 -11.79 -10.45 0.04
CA PRO A 73 -12.00 -11.73 0.69
C PRO A 73 -10.74 -12.23 1.41
N LEU A 74 -10.94 -13.09 2.41
CA LEU A 74 -9.87 -13.87 3.01
C LEU A 74 -9.42 -14.97 2.03
N PRO A 75 -8.22 -15.53 2.17
CA PRO A 75 -7.25 -15.26 3.23
C PRO A 75 -6.37 -14.04 2.96
N VAL A 76 -5.70 -13.58 4.01
CA VAL A 76 -4.83 -12.40 3.97
C VAL A 76 -3.70 -12.56 2.95
N GLU A 77 -3.13 -13.75 2.82
CA GLU A 77 -2.04 -14.00 1.88
C GLU A 77 -2.45 -13.71 0.44
N SER A 78 -3.67 -14.10 0.06
CA SER A 78 -4.20 -13.83 -1.28
C SER A 78 -4.42 -12.34 -1.50
N PHE A 79 -4.95 -11.65 -0.49
CA PHE A 79 -5.12 -10.20 -0.53
C PHE A 79 -3.78 -9.49 -0.73
N ARG A 80 -2.76 -9.87 0.03
CA ARG A 80 -1.44 -9.24 -0.07
C ARG A 80 -0.80 -9.45 -1.43
N LYS A 81 -0.91 -10.67 -1.98
CA LYS A 81 -0.41 -10.96 -3.33
C LYS A 81 -1.13 -10.14 -4.39
N GLU A 82 -2.44 -10.02 -4.27
CA GLU A 82 -3.24 -9.24 -5.21
C GLU A 82 -2.87 -7.76 -5.16
N MET A 83 -2.66 -7.20 -3.97
CA MET A 83 -2.19 -5.83 -3.83
C MET A 83 -0.81 -5.64 -4.49
N GLU A 84 0.10 -6.59 -4.33
CA GLU A 84 1.41 -6.54 -4.98
C GLU A 84 1.28 -6.51 -6.51
N ILE A 85 0.38 -7.31 -7.07
CA ILE A 85 0.12 -7.35 -8.51
C ILE A 85 -0.47 -6.03 -8.99
N ILE A 86 -1.47 -5.51 -8.29
CA ILE A 86 -2.13 -4.24 -8.64
C ILE A 86 -1.13 -3.09 -8.61
N MET A 87 -0.32 -3.00 -7.56
CA MET A 87 0.65 -1.92 -7.41
C MET A 87 1.79 -2.04 -8.42
N ALA A 88 2.20 -3.27 -8.75
CA ALA A 88 3.20 -3.50 -9.79
C ALA A 88 2.73 -2.98 -11.16
N GLY A 89 1.44 -3.06 -11.44
CA GLY A 89 0.84 -2.48 -12.65
C GLY A 89 1.00 -0.96 -12.73
N SER A 90 1.17 -0.29 -11.60
CA SER A 90 1.46 1.14 -11.51
C SER A 90 2.96 1.44 -11.32
N GLY A 91 3.81 0.42 -11.37
CA GLY A 91 5.24 0.58 -11.17
C GLY A 91 5.69 0.65 -9.71
N PHE A 92 4.83 0.28 -8.77
CA PHE A 92 5.11 0.34 -7.34
C PHE A 92 5.35 -1.06 -6.79
N TYR A 93 6.44 -1.24 -6.06
CA TYR A 93 6.86 -2.52 -5.53
C TYR A 93 7.17 -2.45 -4.06
N ARG A 94 7.01 -3.57 -3.36
CA ARG A 94 7.46 -3.71 -1.99
C ARG A 94 8.93 -4.08 -1.97
N ARG A 95 9.63 -3.50 -1.00
CA ARG A 95 10.99 -3.92 -0.68
C ARG A 95 10.90 -5.07 0.32
N THR A 96 11.41 -6.20 -0.09
CA THR A 96 11.50 -7.37 0.78
C THR A 96 12.81 -7.39 1.54
#